data_5a7d52db39f5871ff24b7f29678298ec
#
_entry.id   5a7d52db39f5871ff24b7f29678298ec
#
_cell.length_a   1.000
_cell.length_b   1.000
_cell.length_c   1.000
_cell.angle_alpha   90.00
_cell.angle_beta   90.00
_cell.angle_gamma   90.00
#
_symmetry.space_group_name_H-M   'P 1'
#
loop_
_entity.id
_entity.type
_entity.pdbx_description
1 polymer ?
#
loop_
_entity_poly.entity_id
_entity_poly.type
_entity_poly.pdbx_seq_one_letter_code
_entity_poly.pdbx_strand_id
1 'polypeptide(L)'
;IGPGFVNTTRKVKLTVNNYLTVVTLENVIGIITGNVEPDRYVLLGNHHDAWVFGAVDPLSGTATLTEITRVMGKMKQSHIRPRRTIVFCTWGGEEVGLIGSTEWVEEYMKVLYERAVAYINVDYAVDYI
;
A
#
# COMPACT_ATOMS: atom_id res chain seq x y z
N ILE A 1 -0.18 28.78 11.91
CA ILE A 1 0.77 29.81 12.35
C ILE A 1 0.73 29.83 13.87
N GLY A 2 1.84 29.55 14.52
CA GLY A 2 1.91 29.27 15.94
C GLY A 2 1.74 30.52 16.86
N PRO A 3 1.62 30.29 18.19
CA PRO A 3 1.26 31.30 19.15
C PRO A 3 2.32 32.41 19.43
N GLY A 4 3.37 32.52 18.65
CA GLY A 4 4.42 33.52 18.81
C GLY A 4 4.38 34.70 17.82
N PHE A 5 3.42 34.72 16.89
CA PHE A 5 3.31 35.80 15.90
C PHE A 5 2.42 36.94 16.40
N VAL A 6 3.02 37.90 17.13
CA VAL A 6 2.32 39.05 17.70
C VAL A 6 2.26 40.23 16.70
N ASN A 7 2.98 40.18 15.58
CA ASN A 7 3.01 41.26 14.61
C ASN A 7 1.93 41.12 13.55
N THR A 8 0.83 41.85 13.72
CA THR A 8 -0.35 41.85 12.86
C THR A 8 -0.14 42.61 11.53
N THR A 9 0.99 43.27 11.33
CA THR A 9 1.28 44.03 10.11
C THR A 9 1.87 43.14 8.97
N ARG A 10 2.37 41.95 9.31
CA ARG A 10 2.88 41.03 8.33
C ARG A 10 1.74 40.29 7.64
N LYS A 11 1.76 40.30 6.30
CA LYS A 11 0.79 39.57 5.48
C LYS A 11 1.52 38.44 4.73
N VAL A 12 0.86 37.31 4.63
CA VAL A 12 1.30 36.17 3.78
C VAL A 12 0.34 36.09 2.60
N LYS A 13 0.89 36.05 1.40
CA LYS A 13 0.12 35.77 0.19
C LYS A 13 0.36 34.31 -0.19
N LEU A 14 -0.70 33.52 -0.23
CA LEU A 14 -0.70 32.16 -0.76
C LEU A 14 -1.42 32.18 -2.10
N THR A 15 -0.76 31.66 -3.14
CA THR A 15 -1.37 31.46 -4.46
C THR A 15 -1.42 29.96 -4.71
N VAL A 16 -2.62 29.44 -4.93
CA VAL A 16 -2.87 28.01 -5.18
C VAL A 16 -3.41 27.88 -6.61
N ASN A 17 -2.75 27.05 -7.41
CA ASN A 17 -3.13 26.78 -8.80
C ASN A 17 -3.45 25.29 -8.99
N ASN A 18 -4.25 24.72 -8.09
CA ASN A 18 -4.67 23.33 -8.17
C ASN A 18 -5.92 23.20 -9.04
N TYR A 19 -6.00 22.09 -9.73
CA TYR A 19 -7.20 21.70 -10.48
C TYR A 19 -7.49 20.22 -10.23
N LEU A 20 -8.76 19.87 -10.26
CA LEU A 20 -9.18 18.48 -10.16
C LEU A 20 -9.15 17.84 -11.55
N THR A 21 -8.61 16.63 -11.60
CA THR A 21 -8.60 15.82 -12.82
C THR A 21 -8.90 14.37 -12.48
N VAL A 22 -9.44 13.65 -13.45
CA VAL A 22 -9.65 12.21 -13.34
C VAL A 22 -8.45 11.51 -13.95
N VAL A 23 -7.85 10.60 -13.20
CA VAL A 23 -6.73 9.77 -13.64
C VAL A 23 -7.02 8.31 -13.36
N THR A 24 -6.41 7.41 -14.13
CA THR A 24 -6.45 5.98 -13.84
C THR A 24 -5.48 5.68 -12.71
N LEU A 25 -5.97 4.98 -11.69
CA LEU A 25 -5.15 4.41 -10.62
C LEU A 25 -5.02 2.90 -10.85
N GLU A 26 -3.86 2.37 -10.55
CA GLU A 26 -3.57 0.94 -10.71
C GLU A 26 -3.24 0.32 -9.37
N ASN A 27 -3.85 -0.82 -9.07
CA ASN A 27 -3.42 -1.73 -8.01
C ASN A 27 -2.74 -2.93 -8.66
N VAL A 28 -1.65 -3.40 -8.08
CA VAL A 28 -0.98 -4.61 -8.55
C VAL A 28 -1.20 -5.73 -7.54
N ILE A 29 -1.82 -6.82 -7.98
CA ILE A 29 -2.16 -7.96 -7.13
C ILE A 29 -1.41 -9.21 -7.61
N GLY A 30 -0.61 -9.79 -6.71
CA GLY A 30 0.10 -11.05 -6.93
C GLY A 30 -0.41 -12.15 -6.01
N ILE A 31 -0.50 -13.39 -6.49
CA ILE A 31 -1.08 -14.50 -5.71
C ILE A 31 -0.16 -15.72 -5.72
N ILE A 32 0.11 -16.26 -4.54
CA ILE A 32 0.69 -17.59 -4.37
C ILE A 32 -0.33 -18.47 -3.64
N THR A 33 -0.91 -19.40 -4.38
CA THR A 33 -1.93 -20.31 -3.86
C THR A 33 -1.35 -21.23 -2.78
N GLY A 34 -2.01 -21.32 -1.64
CA GLY A 34 -1.69 -22.23 -0.56
C GLY A 34 -1.91 -23.71 -0.94
N ASN A 35 -1.25 -24.61 -0.24
CA ASN A 35 -1.35 -26.04 -0.53
C ASN A 35 -2.26 -26.83 0.44
N VAL A 36 -2.67 -26.23 1.56
CA VAL A 36 -3.52 -26.91 2.57
C VAL A 36 -4.85 -26.19 2.72
N GLU A 37 -4.83 -24.86 2.85
CA GLU A 37 -6.00 -24.00 3.00
C GLU A 37 -5.97 -22.91 1.90
N PRO A 38 -6.15 -23.29 0.61
CA PRO A 38 -6.03 -22.34 -0.50
C PRO A 38 -7.14 -21.29 -0.53
N ASP A 39 -8.23 -21.53 0.16
CA ASP A 39 -9.37 -20.63 0.33
C ASP A 39 -9.21 -19.64 1.48
N ARG A 40 -8.12 -19.70 2.24
CA ARG A 40 -7.79 -18.76 3.31
C ARG A 40 -6.66 -17.84 2.87
N TYR A 41 -6.86 -16.54 3.00
CA TYR A 41 -5.96 -15.51 2.47
C TYR A 41 -5.22 -14.78 3.60
N VAL A 42 -3.91 -14.69 3.44
CA VAL A 42 -3.08 -13.72 4.17
C VAL A 42 -2.63 -12.67 3.15
N LEU A 43 -3.00 -11.44 3.37
CA LEU A 43 -2.67 -10.34 2.48
C LEU A 43 -1.47 -9.58 3.02
N LEU A 44 -0.54 -9.25 2.14
CA LEU A 44 0.61 -8.39 2.40
C LEU A 44 0.47 -7.15 1.52
N GLY A 45 0.41 -5.98 2.12
CA GLY A 45 0.13 -4.74 1.41
C GLY A 45 1.18 -3.65 1.60
N ASN A 46 1.24 -2.79 0.61
CA ASN A 46 2.05 -1.57 0.56
C ASN A 46 1.47 -0.67 -0.51
N HIS A 47 1.63 0.65 -0.41
CA HIS A 47 1.34 1.54 -1.54
C HIS A 47 2.59 1.85 -2.36
N HIS A 48 2.40 2.42 -3.55
CA HIS A 48 3.49 2.72 -4.48
C HIS A 48 3.47 4.14 -5.04
N ASP A 49 2.44 4.90 -4.73
CA ASP A 49 2.40 6.34 -5.01
C ASP A 49 3.11 7.13 -3.91
N ALA A 50 3.57 8.32 -4.21
CA ALA A 50 4.34 9.16 -3.28
C ALA A 50 4.13 10.65 -3.58
N TRP A 51 4.25 11.51 -2.57
CA TRP A 51 4.17 12.96 -2.73
C TRP A 51 5.29 13.54 -3.60
N VAL A 52 6.49 12.99 -3.52
CA VAL A 52 7.66 13.42 -4.31
C VAL A 52 8.42 12.19 -4.80
N PHE A 53 9.60 11.91 -4.24
CA PHE A 53 10.41 10.76 -4.65
C PHE A 53 10.13 9.49 -3.86
N GLY A 54 9.52 9.59 -2.71
CA GLY A 54 9.05 8.46 -1.93
C GLY A 54 10.14 7.51 -1.41
N ALA A 55 11.36 7.99 -1.14
CA ALA A 55 12.48 7.12 -0.82
C ALA A 55 12.27 6.27 0.46
N VAL A 56 11.61 6.83 1.47
CA VAL A 56 11.22 6.12 2.69
C VAL A 56 9.77 5.70 2.57
N ASP A 57 8.89 6.66 2.37
CA ASP A 57 7.45 6.53 2.23
C ASP A 57 7.07 6.69 0.75
N PRO A 58 6.64 5.60 0.05
CA PRO A 58 6.54 4.21 0.54
C PRO A 58 7.65 3.27 0.06
N LEU A 59 8.68 3.73 -0.69
CA LEU A 59 9.59 2.85 -1.44
C LEU A 59 10.40 1.89 -0.55
N SER A 60 10.64 2.21 0.72
CA SER A 60 11.26 1.27 1.65
C SER A 60 10.36 0.06 1.91
N GLY A 61 9.06 0.27 2.10
CA GLY A 61 8.04 -0.79 2.20
C GLY A 61 7.85 -1.53 0.88
N THR A 62 7.81 -0.80 -0.23
CA THR A 62 7.70 -1.39 -1.57
C THR A 62 8.88 -2.31 -1.89
N ALA A 63 10.10 -1.91 -1.55
CA ALA A 63 11.30 -2.74 -1.72
C ALA A 63 11.21 -4.02 -0.87
N THR A 64 10.76 -3.89 0.38
CA THR A 64 10.56 -5.02 1.30
C THR A 64 9.52 -5.99 0.75
N LEU A 65 8.35 -5.52 0.35
CA LEU A 65 7.30 -6.36 -0.22
C LEU A 65 7.76 -7.06 -1.51
N THR A 66 8.47 -6.34 -2.38
CA THR A 66 9.02 -6.87 -3.62
C THR A 66 10.02 -7.99 -3.35
N GLU A 67 10.91 -7.82 -2.37
CA GLU A 67 11.90 -8.86 -2.02
C GLU A 67 11.22 -10.09 -1.39
N ILE A 68 10.23 -9.91 -0.52
CA ILE A 68 9.43 -11.02 0.02
C ILE A 68 8.76 -11.78 -1.12
N THR A 69 8.13 -11.06 -2.05
CA THR A 69 7.48 -11.66 -3.23
C THR A 69 8.45 -12.45 -4.09
N ARG A 70 9.66 -11.90 -4.31
CA ARG A 70 10.72 -12.57 -5.06
C ARG A 70 11.18 -13.87 -4.39
N VAL A 71 11.40 -13.83 -3.06
CA VAL A 71 11.82 -15.01 -2.28
C VAL A 71 10.74 -16.08 -2.30
N MET A 72 9.49 -15.71 -2.04
CA MET A 72 8.37 -16.65 -2.05
C MET A 72 8.11 -17.23 -3.44
N GLY A 73 8.35 -16.45 -4.50
CA GLY A 73 8.29 -16.92 -5.87
C GLY A 73 9.35 -18.02 -6.15
N LYS A 74 10.58 -17.87 -5.64
CA LYS A 74 11.63 -18.91 -5.71
C LYS A 74 11.26 -20.15 -4.91
N MET A 75 10.72 -19.99 -3.71
CA MET A 75 10.23 -21.11 -2.90
C MET A 75 9.16 -21.91 -3.65
N LYS A 76 8.21 -21.23 -4.31
CA LYS A 76 7.19 -21.87 -5.15
C LYS A 76 7.81 -22.67 -6.29
N GLN A 77 8.86 -22.15 -6.97
CA GLN A 77 9.58 -22.88 -8.01
C GLN A 77 10.27 -24.15 -7.47
N SER A 78 10.71 -24.13 -6.21
CA SER A 78 11.26 -25.30 -5.50
C SER A 78 10.20 -26.17 -4.84
N HIS A 79 8.93 -26.05 -5.25
CA HIS A 79 7.78 -26.80 -4.73
C HIS A 79 7.46 -26.54 -3.25
N ILE A 80 8.05 -25.50 -2.64
CA ILE A 80 7.71 -25.08 -1.28
C ILE A 80 6.57 -24.07 -1.38
N ARG A 81 5.41 -24.40 -0.83
CA ARG A 81 4.22 -23.55 -0.83
C ARG A 81 3.76 -23.21 0.57
N PRO A 82 3.19 -22.02 0.78
CA PRO A 82 2.59 -21.67 2.04
C PRO A 82 1.35 -22.54 2.31
N ARG A 83 1.00 -22.68 3.58
CA ARG A 83 -0.23 -23.37 3.99
C ARG A 83 -1.47 -22.70 3.42
N ARG A 84 -1.55 -21.35 3.57
CA ARG A 84 -2.63 -20.50 3.09
C ARG A 84 -2.19 -19.74 1.83
N THR A 85 -3.15 -19.26 1.08
CA THR A 85 -2.89 -18.37 -0.05
C THR A 85 -2.35 -17.03 0.45
N ILE A 86 -1.25 -16.60 -0.14
CA ILE A 86 -0.69 -15.26 0.09
C ILE A 86 -1.08 -14.36 -1.06
N VAL A 87 -1.64 -13.21 -0.74
CA VAL A 87 -2.02 -12.17 -1.69
C VAL A 87 -1.13 -10.97 -1.44
N PHE A 88 -0.31 -10.63 -2.42
CA PHE A 88 0.54 -9.44 -2.40
C PHE A 88 -0.22 -8.30 -3.07
N CYS A 89 -0.29 -7.16 -2.40
CA CYS A 89 -1.04 -6.01 -2.87
C CYS A 89 -0.14 -4.78 -2.88
N THR A 90 -0.03 -4.09 -4.04
CA THR A 90 0.51 -2.74 -4.06
C THR A 90 -0.57 -1.78 -4.52
N TRP A 91 -0.79 -0.74 -3.73
CA TRP A 91 -1.93 0.14 -3.86
C TRP A 91 -1.54 1.46 -4.53
N GLY A 92 -2.40 1.97 -5.41
CA GLY A 92 -2.28 3.31 -5.95
C GLY A 92 -3.19 4.29 -5.23
N GLY A 93 -2.75 5.57 -5.16
CA GLY A 93 -3.56 6.64 -4.59
C GLY A 93 -3.75 6.57 -3.07
N GLU A 94 -2.77 6.07 -2.35
CA GLU A 94 -2.77 6.06 -0.89
C GLU A 94 -2.72 7.47 -0.34
N GLU A 95 -1.78 8.26 -0.82
CA GLU A 95 -1.44 9.62 -0.37
C GLU A 95 -2.59 10.64 -0.51
N VAL A 96 -3.57 10.31 -1.31
CA VAL A 96 -4.74 11.17 -1.56
C VAL A 96 -6.03 10.60 -0.96
N GLY A 97 -5.92 9.63 -0.05
CA GLY A 97 -7.02 9.12 0.76
C GLY A 97 -7.29 7.63 0.61
N LEU A 98 -6.28 6.78 0.49
CA LEU A 98 -6.40 5.32 0.44
C LEU A 98 -7.27 4.80 -0.71
N ILE A 99 -7.31 5.52 -1.83
CA ILE A 99 -8.31 5.30 -2.89
C ILE A 99 -8.22 3.88 -3.43
N GLY A 100 -7.05 3.45 -3.88
CA GLY A 100 -6.90 2.16 -4.54
C GLY A 100 -7.24 0.96 -3.64
N SER A 101 -6.80 0.99 -2.40
CA SER A 101 -7.09 -0.10 -1.45
C SER A 101 -8.56 -0.12 -1.03
N THR A 102 -9.19 1.03 -0.83
CA THR A 102 -10.60 1.15 -0.45
C THR A 102 -11.50 0.59 -1.54
N GLU A 103 -11.36 1.08 -2.76
CA GLU A 103 -12.15 0.62 -3.91
C GLU A 103 -11.99 -0.90 -4.13
N TRP A 104 -10.76 -1.41 -4.02
CA TRP A 104 -10.53 -2.84 -4.19
C TRP A 104 -11.19 -3.67 -3.07
N VAL A 105 -11.13 -3.23 -1.82
CA VAL A 105 -11.79 -3.92 -0.71
C VAL A 105 -13.31 -3.89 -0.85
N GLU A 106 -13.87 -2.78 -1.29
CA GLU A 106 -15.31 -2.66 -1.53
C GLU A 106 -15.77 -3.58 -2.66
N GLU A 107 -15.01 -3.67 -3.76
CA GLU A 107 -15.30 -4.58 -4.88
C GLU A 107 -15.28 -6.06 -4.44
N TYR A 108 -14.29 -6.45 -3.62
CA TYR A 108 -14.08 -7.83 -3.20
C TYR A 108 -14.60 -8.14 -1.78
N MET A 109 -15.40 -7.27 -1.19
CA MET A 109 -15.85 -7.34 0.21
C MET A 109 -16.39 -8.73 0.59
N LYS A 110 -17.25 -9.33 -0.21
CA LYS A 110 -17.83 -10.65 0.08
C LYS A 110 -16.77 -11.74 0.16
N VAL A 111 -15.86 -11.77 -0.80
CA VAL A 111 -14.77 -12.76 -0.85
C VAL A 111 -13.81 -12.57 0.33
N LEU A 112 -13.46 -11.32 0.62
CA LEU A 112 -12.55 -10.98 1.71
C LEU A 112 -13.15 -11.32 3.07
N TYR A 113 -14.42 -11.03 3.29
CA TYR A 113 -15.12 -11.37 4.53
C TYR A 113 -15.09 -12.87 4.83
N GLU A 114 -15.22 -13.69 3.80
CA GLU A 114 -15.22 -15.15 3.95
C GLU A 114 -13.82 -15.76 4.07
N ARG A 115 -12.82 -15.15 3.42
CA ARG A 115 -11.51 -15.79 3.18
C ARG A 115 -10.33 -15.10 3.80
N ALA A 116 -10.37 -13.79 4.02
CA ALA A 116 -9.25 -13.06 4.60
C ALA A 116 -9.06 -13.42 6.08
N VAL A 117 -7.84 -13.82 6.41
CA VAL A 117 -7.44 -14.17 7.79
C VAL A 117 -6.71 -13.01 8.43
N ALA A 118 -5.85 -12.34 7.66
CA ALA A 118 -5.06 -11.21 8.12
C ALA A 118 -4.65 -10.33 6.93
N TYR A 119 -4.51 -9.04 7.20
CA TYR A 119 -3.83 -8.07 6.35
C TYR A 119 -2.64 -7.49 7.11
N ILE A 120 -1.47 -7.54 6.52
CA ILE A 120 -0.22 -6.99 7.06
C ILE A 120 0.23 -5.88 6.11
N ASN A 121 0.24 -4.66 6.59
CA ASN A 121 0.69 -3.51 5.82
C ASN A 121 2.11 -3.10 6.21
N VAL A 122 2.90 -2.73 5.22
CA VAL A 122 4.22 -2.10 5.42
C VAL A 122 4.25 -0.85 4.56
N ASP A 123 3.91 0.26 5.15
CA ASP A 123 3.97 1.57 4.50
C ASP A 123 5.43 1.94 4.25
N TYR A 124 6.18 2.19 5.30
CA TYR A 124 7.64 2.31 5.25
C TYR A 124 8.30 1.32 6.22
N ALA A 125 9.41 0.74 5.76
CA ALA A 125 10.10 -0.35 6.47
C ALA A 125 11.28 0.13 7.33
N VAL A 126 11.62 1.41 7.29
CA VAL A 126 12.72 2.02 8.04
C VAL A 126 12.23 3.28 8.73
N ASP A 127 12.68 3.48 9.96
CA ASP A 127 12.39 4.70 10.72
C ASP A 127 13.63 5.58 10.78
N TYR A 128 13.43 6.87 11.07
CA TYR A 128 14.53 7.79 11.28
C TYR A 128 15.13 7.53 12.68
N ILE A 129 16.47 7.38 12.71
CA ILE A 129 17.25 7.32 13.94
C ILE A 129 17.63 8.75 14.34
#